data_6f5f89d25ac734aa467911435a414859
#
_entry.id   6f5f89d25ac734aa467911435a414859
#
_cell.length_a   1.000
_cell.length_b   1.000
_cell.length_c   1.000
_cell.angle_alpha   90.00
_cell.angle_beta   90.00
_cell.angle_gamma   90.00
#
_symmetry.space_group_name_H-M   'P 1'
#
loop_
_entity.id
_entity.type
_entity.pdbx_description
1 polymer ?
#
loop_
_entity_poly.entity_id
_entity_poly.type
_entity_poly.pdbx_seq_one_letter_code
_entity_poly.pdbx_strand_id
1 'polypeptide(L)'
;MNIGLFTETYYPEINGVANSVYMLKTELEEIGHNVYVFTTTTPGAPEFEHNVFRVPSLPCILITERRVGLFYQPKLASLIKKLNLDLIHTHTEFSLGIFGRIMAKELKIPTVHTYHTIYEDYTHYLTHRKLLDKRAKAFVRVFTKICCNTAEQVIVPTEKVRELLLKYSVFREISVIPTGVNLKKFNPDLHLKEDVLKLREEFGIKPDDKVLLYLGRISKEKNIGEIIEAMPEYMRERNQVKFVIVGGGPEMEHLKQLTADMNMMDKIIFTGPKPWDNIGLYYQLGDVFVSASQSETQGLTYIEAMAAGLPVVAKKDKCLDDILEPGWNGYDFTDRDELFKGLDAIFFNNNGISYGENAKLRMRKYSSEEFAKNVEMVYEEVMQRDFISEQRAAYETKKINHLFHT
;
A
#
# COMPACT_ATOMS: atom_id res chain seq x y z
N MET A 1 16.26 0.79 -19.58
CA MET A 1 16.74 -0.31 -18.75
C MET A 1 15.84 -1.53 -18.90
N ASN A 2 16.38 -2.73 -18.69
CA ASN A 2 15.63 -3.99 -18.55
C ASN A 2 15.49 -4.29 -17.05
N ILE A 3 14.31 -4.16 -16.49
CA ILE A 3 14.07 -4.20 -15.05
C ILE A 3 13.28 -5.46 -14.70
N GLY A 4 13.75 -6.24 -13.72
CA GLY A 4 13.02 -7.40 -13.20
C GLY A 4 12.32 -7.09 -11.87
N LEU A 5 10.98 -7.07 -11.84
CA LEU A 5 10.17 -6.90 -10.62
C LEU A 5 9.78 -8.27 -10.08
N PHE A 6 10.13 -8.57 -8.83
CA PHE A 6 9.84 -9.84 -8.17
C PHE A 6 8.88 -9.64 -7.00
N THR A 7 7.72 -10.30 -7.05
CA THR A 7 6.64 -10.14 -6.06
C THR A 7 5.78 -11.39 -5.96
N GLU A 8 5.29 -11.74 -4.76
CA GLU A 8 4.30 -12.82 -4.57
C GLU A 8 2.88 -12.40 -4.95
N THR A 9 2.61 -11.09 -5.08
CA THR A 9 1.26 -10.57 -5.32
C THR A 9 1.28 -9.54 -6.45
N TYR A 10 0.37 -9.69 -7.40
CA TYR A 10 0.26 -8.83 -8.57
C TYR A 10 -1.19 -8.84 -9.07
N TYR A 11 -1.55 -7.89 -9.96
CA TYR A 11 -2.87 -7.88 -10.61
C TYR A 11 -3.24 -9.28 -11.15
N PRO A 12 -4.48 -9.77 -10.98
CA PRO A 12 -5.68 -9.09 -10.52
C PRO A 12 -5.92 -9.13 -8.99
N GLU A 13 -4.93 -9.47 -8.17
CA GLU A 13 -5.09 -9.35 -6.72
C GLU A 13 -5.24 -7.86 -6.31
N ILE A 14 -6.21 -7.59 -5.43
CA ILE A 14 -6.51 -6.25 -4.94
C ILE A 14 -5.88 -6.08 -3.55
N ASN A 15 -4.68 -5.55 -3.51
CA ASN A 15 -4.00 -5.15 -2.27
C ASN A 15 -2.93 -4.09 -2.56
N GLY A 16 -2.45 -3.38 -1.52
CA GLY A 16 -1.51 -2.27 -1.67
C GLY A 16 -0.21 -2.63 -2.40
N VAL A 17 0.32 -3.85 -2.20
CA VAL A 17 1.56 -4.31 -2.86
C VAL A 17 1.32 -4.58 -4.34
N ALA A 18 0.26 -5.34 -4.67
CA ALA A 18 -0.10 -5.65 -6.05
C ALA A 18 -0.35 -4.37 -6.87
N ASN A 19 -1.09 -3.42 -6.29
CA ASN A 19 -1.34 -2.12 -6.91
C ASN A 19 -0.04 -1.33 -7.12
N SER A 20 0.84 -1.29 -6.12
CA SER A 20 2.13 -0.60 -6.21
C SER A 20 2.99 -1.15 -7.35
N VAL A 21 3.11 -2.48 -7.46
CA VAL A 21 3.92 -3.12 -8.51
C VAL A 21 3.29 -2.92 -9.88
N TYR A 22 1.96 -3.01 -9.98
CA TYR A 22 1.24 -2.77 -11.23
C TYR A 22 1.45 -1.34 -11.72
N MET A 23 1.27 -0.34 -10.85
CA MET A 23 1.49 1.07 -11.19
C MET A 23 2.95 1.33 -11.57
N LEU A 24 3.90 0.81 -10.80
CA LEU A 24 5.32 0.97 -11.09
C LEU A 24 5.70 0.39 -12.47
N LYS A 25 5.20 -0.82 -12.80
CA LYS A 25 5.42 -1.41 -14.13
C LYS A 25 4.88 -0.50 -15.23
N THR A 26 3.61 -0.08 -15.08
CA THR A 26 2.93 0.72 -16.12
C THR A 26 3.68 2.03 -16.37
N GLU A 27 4.00 2.78 -15.33
CA GLU A 27 4.66 4.08 -15.45
C GLU A 27 6.12 3.97 -15.92
N LEU A 28 6.86 2.94 -15.49
CA LEU A 28 8.23 2.69 -15.98
C LEU A 28 8.24 2.31 -17.47
N GLU A 29 7.23 1.57 -17.96
CA GLU A 29 7.07 1.27 -19.39
C GLU A 29 6.72 2.53 -20.18
N GLU A 30 5.86 3.42 -19.65
CA GLU A 30 5.52 4.70 -20.27
C GLU A 30 6.74 5.62 -20.46
N ILE A 31 7.71 5.58 -19.53
CA ILE A 31 8.97 6.36 -19.66
C ILE A 31 10.06 5.60 -20.44
N GLY A 32 9.75 4.45 -21.03
CA GLY A 32 10.58 3.76 -22.01
C GLY A 32 11.47 2.64 -21.47
N HIS A 33 11.19 2.08 -20.29
CA HIS A 33 11.89 0.92 -19.78
C HIS A 33 11.21 -0.40 -20.22
N ASN A 34 12.00 -1.49 -20.32
CA ASN A 34 11.47 -2.83 -20.45
C ASN A 34 11.29 -3.43 -19.05
N VAL A 35 10.05 -3.65 -18.63
CA VAL A 35 9.75 -4.15 -17.29
C VAL A 35 9.21 -5.57 -17.35
N TYR A 36 9.86 -6.48 -16.61
CA TYR A 36 9.51 -7.89 -16.53
C TYR A 36 9.05 -8.22 -15.11
N VAL A 37 7.80 -8.69 -14.97
CA VAL A 37 7.22 -9.05 -13.66
C VAL A 37 7.28 -10.56 -13.46
N PHE A 38 7.84 -10.99 -12.34
CA PHE A 38 7.86 -12.37 -11.89
C PHE A 38 6.98 -12.50 -10.67
N THR A 39 5.84 -13.21 -10.82
CA THR A 39 4.82 -13.29 -9.77
C THR A 39 4.23 -14.70 -9.65
N THR A 40 3.35 -14.90 -8.69
CA THR A 40 2.64 -16.16 -8.49
C THR A 40 1.40 -16.27 -9.39
N THR A 41 0.97 -17.50 -9.66
CA THR A 41 -0.32 -17.76 -10.29
C THR A 41 -1.45 -17.38 -9.33
N THR A 42 -2.42 -16.61 -9.82
CA THR A 42 -3.57 -16.14 -9.05
C THR A 42 -4.87 -16.47 -9.79
N PRO A 43 -5.95 -16.89 -9.11
CA PRO A 43 -7.25 -17.08 -9.74
C PRO A 43 -7.74 -15.81 -10.48
N GLY A 44 -8.27 -15.97 -11.68
CA GLY A 44 -8.73 -14.85 -12.50
C GLY A 44 -7.63 -14.09 -13.25
N ALA A 45 -6.36 -14.48 -13.07
CA ALA A 45 -5.28 -13.90 -13.87
C ALA A 45 -5.41 -14.29 -15.35
N PRO A 46 -5.07 -13.39 -16.29
CA PRO A 46 -5.04 -13.73 -17.71
C PRO A 46 -4.03 -14.84 -17.98
N GLU A 47 -4.33 -15.71 -18.93
CA GLU A 47 -3.43 -16.79 -19.34
C GLU A 47 -2.12 -16.28 -19.91
N PHE A 48 -2.19 -15.14 -20.61
CA PHE A 48 -1.04 -14.42 -21.15
C PHE A 48 -1.13 -12.94 -20.82
N GLU A 49 -0.03 -12.38 -20.36
CA GLU A 49 0.15 -10.95 -20.12
C GLU A 49 1.59 -10.57 -20.55
N HIS A 50 1.73 -9.49 -21.28
CA HIS A 50 3.03 -9.07 -21.81
C HIS A 50 4.05 -8.80 -20.68
N ASN A 51 5.21 -9.47 -20.77
CA ASN A 51 6.30 -9.38 -19.80
C ASN A 51 5.93 -9.76 -18.35
N VAL A 52 4.85 -10.53 -18.15
CA VAL A 52 4.47 -11.06 -16.83
C VAL A 52 4.60 -12.58 -16.79
N PHE A 53 5.46 -13.06 -15.93
CA PHE A 53 5.78 -14.49 -15.79
C PHE A 53 5.20 -15.00 -14.46
N ARG A 54 4.16 -15.82 -14.57
CA ARG A 54 3.46 -16.38 -13.41
C ARG A 54 3.98 -17.78 -13.10
N VAL A 55 4.40 -17.97 -11.86
CA VAL A 55 4.90 -19.27 -11.40
C VAL A 55 3.83 -20.05 -10.64
N PRO A 56 3.79 -21.37 -10.75
CA PRO A 56 2.92 -22.21 -9.94
C PRO A 56 3.11 -21.92 -8.45
N SER A 57 2.00 -21.81 -7.72
CA SER A 57 2.02 -21.42 -6.33
C SER A 57 0.96 -22.17 -5.54
N LEU A 58 1.19 -22.36 -4.26
CA LEU A 58 0.24 -22.94 -3.31
C LEU A 58 -0.32 -21.85 -2.38
N PRO A 59 -1.57 -21.98 -1.93
CA PRO A 59 -2.09 -21.09 -0.87
C PRO A 59 -1.21 -21.18 0.37
N CYS A 60 -0.92 -20.05 1.00
CA CYS A 60 -0.22 -20.04 2.27
C CYS A 60 -1.15 -20.53 3.38
N ILE A 61 -0.76 -21.59 4.11
CA ILE A 61 -1.58 -22.15 5.19
C ILE A 61 -1.73 -21.15 6.36
N LEU A 62 -0.74 -20.29 6.55
CA LEU A 62 -0.71 -19.34 7.67
C LEU A 62 -1.47 -18.03 7.37
N ILE A 63 -1.53 -17.65 6.10
CA ILE A 63 -2.23 -16.46 5.62
C ILE A 63 -3.00 -16.87 4.37
N THR A 64 -4.25 -17.26 4.53
CA THR A 64 -5.08 -17.89 3.49
C THR A 64 -5.24 -17.06 2.21
N GLU A 65 -5.06 -15.75 2.31
CA GLU A 65 -5.13 -14.83 1.17
C GLU A 65 -3.79 -14.67 0.44
N ARG A 66 -2.70 -15.29 0.91
CA ARG A 66 -1.38 -15.23 0.31
C ARG A 66 -1.03 -16.53 -0.38
N ARG A 67 -0.26 -16.43 -1.44
CA ARG A 67 0.28 -17.57 -2.17
C ARG A 67 1.80 -17.58 -2.06
N VAL A 68 2.38 -18.78 -2.07
CA VAL A 68 3.82 -18.98 -1.99
C VAL A 68 4.24 -19.79 -3.21
N GLY A 69 5.16 -19.26 -4.00
CA GLY A 69 5.78 -19.95 -5.13
C GLY A 69 6.93 -20.86 -4.70
N LEU A 70 7.60 -21.48 -5.65
CA LEU A 70 8.83 -22.21 -5.39
C LEU A 70 10.01 -21.23 -5.27
N PHE A 71 10.91 -21.49 -4.32
CA PHE A 71 12.08 -20.64 -4.03
C PHE A 71 13.11 -20.59 -5.17
N TYR A 72 13.16 -21.61 -6.03
CA TYR A 72 14.03 -21.66 -7.19
C TYR A 72 13.40 -22.49 -8.30
N GLN A 73 13.44 -21.97 -9.53
CA GLN A 73 12.88 -22.62 -10.71
C GLN A 73 13.88 -22.59 -11.87
N PRO A 74 14.52 -23.73 -12.23
CA PRO A 74 15.58 -23.75 -13.24
C PRO A 74 15.15 -23.24 -14.61
N LYS A 75 13.93 -23.56 -15.05
CA LYS A 75 13.39 -23.06 -16.34
C LYS A 75 13.26 -21.55 -16.35
N LEU A 76 12.75 -20.97 -15.26
CA LEU A 76 12.59 -19.51 -15.12
C LEU A 76 13.95 -18.83 -14.98
N ALA A 77 14.89 -19.41 -14.22
CA ALA A 77 16.27 -18.92 -14.13
C ALA A 77 16.95 -18.87 -15.52
N SER A 78 16.75 -19.91 -16.35
CA SER A 78 17.26 -19.91 -17.72
C SER A 78 16.62 -18.84 -18.61
N LEU A 79 15.33 -18.54 -18.42
CA LEU A 79 14.66 -17.45 -19.12
C LEU A 79 15.20 -16.08 -18.66
N ILE A 80 15.31 -15.85 -17.36
CA ILE A 80 15.81 -14.59 -16.79
C ILE A 80 17.21 -14.26 -17.33
N LYS A 81 18.10 -15.27 -17.44
CA LYS A 81 19.45 -15.09 -18.03
C LYS A 81 19.44 -14.58 -19.48
N LYS A 82 18.35 -14.80 -20.23
CA LYS A 82 18.20 -14.33 -21.61
C LYS A 82 17.59 -12.94 -21.74
N LEU A 83 16.99 -12.42 -20.66
CA LEU A 83 16.33 -11.11 -20.67
C LEU A 83 17.32 -9.94 -20.53
N ASN A 84 18.60 -10.21 -20.25
CA ASN A 84 19.64 -9.20 -20.05
C ASN A 84 19.18 -8.10 -19.09
N LEU A 85 18.72 -8.51 -17.90
CA LEU A 85 18.27 -7.56 -16.89
C LEU A 85 19.43 -6.69 -16.42
N ASP A 86 19.19 -5.40 -16.28
CA ASP A 86 20.12 -4.43 -15.74
C ASP A 86 20.03 -4.32 -14.21
N LEU A 87 18.84 -4.60 -13.66
CA LEU A 87 18.53 -4.47 -12.24
C LEU A 87 17.40 -5.42 -11.86
N ILE A 88 17.41 -5.89 -10.60
CA ILE A 88 16.31 -6.61 -9.98
C ILE A 88 15.74 -5.79 -8.82
N HIS A 89 14.40 -5.59 -8.82
CA HIS A 89 13.67 -4.95 -7.75
C HIS A 89 12.71 -5.96 -7.11
N THR A 90 12.88 -6.21 -5.80
CA THR A 90 12.06 -7.14 -5.04
C THR A 90 11.05 -6.38 -4.19
N HIS A 91 9.77 -6.80 -4.23
CA HIS A 91 8.66 -6.15 -3.50
C HIS A 91 8.10 -6.99 -2.36
N THR A 92 8.62 -8.19 -2.19
CA THR A 92 8.24 -9.12 -1.13
C THR A 92 9.47 -9.86 -0.62
N GLU A 93 9.40 -10.38 0.59
CA GLU A 93 10.53 -11.00 1.29
C GLU A 93 10.59 -12.51 1.11
N PHE A 94 9.51 -13.13 0.61
CA PHE A 94 9.32 -14.59 0.58
C PHE A 94 9.96 -15.25 -0.66
N SER A 95 9.28 -16.24 -1.22
CA SER A 95 9.82 -17.14 -2.24
C SER A 95 10.37 -16.43 -3.48
N LEU A 96 9.59 -15.54 -4.08
CA LEU A 96 10.01 -14.80 -5.28
C LEU A 96 11.00 -13.68 -4.96
N GLY A 97 10.86 -13.03 -3.82
CA GLY A 97 11.86 -12.08 -3.35
C GLY A 97 13.21 -12.74 -3.10
N ILE A 98 13.24 -13.94 -2.50
CA ILE A 98 14.46 -14.73 -2.33
C ILE A 98 15.01 -15.17 -3.69
N PHE A 99 14.15 -15.65 -4.59
CA PHE A 99 14.55 -16.05 -5.94
C PHE A 99 15.15 -14.89 -6.74
N GLY A 100 14.54 -13.70 -6.68
CA GLY A 100 15.09 -12.50 -7.30
C GLY A 100 16.50 -12.16 -6.81
N ARG A 101 16.72 -12.20 -5.49
CA ARG A 101 18.06 -11.97 -4.89
C ARG A 101 19.09 -13.02 -5.30
N ILE A 102 18.69 -14.29 -5.42
CA ILE A 102 19.57 -15.36 -5.93
C ILE A 102 19.95 -15.06 -7.38
N MET A 103 18.97 -14.70 -8.22
CA MET A 103 19.21 -14.37 -9.63
C MET A 103 20.11 -13.14 -9.78
N ALA A 104 19.92 -12.09 -9.00
CA ALA A 104 20.77 -10.91 -9.01
C ALA A 104 22.24 -11.27 -8.72
N LYS A 105 22.45 -12.11 -7.69
CA LYS A 105 23.79 -12.60 -7.36
C LYS A 105 24.41 -13.47 -8.47
N GLU A 106 23.62 -14.35 -9.10
CA GLU A 106 24.10 -15.16 -10.23
C GLU A 106 24.45 -14.34 -11.46
N LEU A 107 23.65 -13.30 -11.74
CA LEU A 107 23.83 -12.39 -12.88
C LEU A 107 24.84 -11.27 -12.60
N LYS A 108 25.19 -11.06 -11.34
CA LYS A 108 26.04 -9.96 -10.85
C LYS A 108 25.47 -8.59 -11.22
N ILE A 109 24.18 -8.42 -11.01
CA ILE A 109 23.47 -7.15 -11.22
C ILE A 109 22.92 -6.63 -9.88
N PRO A 110 22.75 -5.30 -9.74
CA PRO A 110 22.29 -4.70 -8.50
C PRO A 110 20.84 -5.04 -8.16
N THR A 111 20.53 -4.92 -6.86
CA THR A 111 19.16 -5.12 -6.34
C THR A 111 18.67 -3.92 -5.57
N VAL A 112 17.38 -3.62 -5.77
CA VAL A 112 16.59 -2.71 -4.93
C VAL A 112 15.51 -3.53 -4.22
N HIS A 113 15.13 -3.13 -3.02
CA HIS A 113 14.05 -3.76 -2.28
C HIS A 113 13.06 -2.72 -1.76
N THR A 114 11.78 -2.84 -2.10
CA THR A 114 10.73 -2.04 -1.47
C THR A 114 10.08 -2.82 -0.33
N TYR A 115 10.12 -2.26 0.88
CA TYR A 115 9.47 -2.80 2.06
C TYR A 115 8.07 -2.22 2.21
N HIS A 116 7.06 -3.05 1.94
CA HIS A 116 5.66 -2.62 1.88
C HIS A 116 4.83 -2.91 3.14
N THR A 117 5.23 -3.88 3.96
CA THR A 117 4.35 -4.44 5.01
C THR A 117 5.05 -4.49 6.35
N ILE A 118 4.46 -3.88 7.38
CA ILE A 118 4.91 -4.02 8.77
C ILE A 118 4.40 -5.38 9.29
N TYR A 119 5.18 -6.43 9.07
CA TYR A 119 4.79 -7.81 9.42
C TYR A 119 4.55 -8.03 10.91
N GLU A 120 5.13 -7.19 11.78
CA GLU A 120 4.90 -7.29 13.24
C GLU A 120 3.42 -7.10 13.60
N ASP A 121 2.70 -6.28 12.84
CA ASP A 121 1.29 -6.00 13.07
C ASP A 121 0.39 -7.20 12.72
N TYR A 122 0.92 -8.15 11.94
CA TYR A 122 0.21 -9.36 11.49
C TYR A 122 0.55 -10.62 12.30
N THR A 123 1.48 -10.55 13.25
CA THR A 123 1.87 -11.74 14.04
C THR A 123 0.75 -12.31 14.89
N HIS A 124 -0.24 -11.48 15.26
CA HIS A 124 -1.41 -11.92 16.00
C HIS A 124 -2.29 -12.92 15.24
N TYR A 125 -2.25 -12.93 13.90
CA TYR A 125 -2.92 -13.95 13.08
C TYR A 125 -2.22 -15.32 13.17
N LEU A 126 -0.93 -15.33 13.48
CA LEU A 126 -0.13 -16.57 13.57
C LEU A 126 -0.14 -17.18 14.97
N THR A 127 -0.36 -16.35 16.01
CA THR A 127 -0.19 -16.77 17.39
C THR A 127 -1.27 -16.20 18.30
N HIS A 128 -2.05 -17.10 18.94
CA HIS A 128 -3.04 -16.71 19.96
C HIS A 128 -2.44 -16.59 21.38
N ARG A 129 -1.14 -16.87 21.56
CA ARG A 129 -0.44 -16.83 22.85
C ARG A 129 0.58 -15.71 22.91
N LYS A 130 0.52 -14.82 23.88
CA LYS A 130 1.41 -13.65 24.06
C LYS A 130 2.92 -13.98 23.98
N LEU A 131 3.33 -15.15 24.52
CA LEU A 131 4.74 -15.56 24.52
C LEU A 131 5.23 -15.95 23.11
N LEU A 132 4.37 -16.60 22.33
CA LEU A 132 4.67 -16.95 20.93
C LEU A 132 4.68 -15.71 20.05
N ASP A 133 3.79 -14.73 20.29
CA ASP A 133 3.78 -13.45 19.57
C ASP A 133 5.11 -12.69 19.71
N LYS A 134 5.68 -12.61 20.93
CA LYS A 134 6.99 -11.99 21.15
C LYS A 134 8.12 -12.66 20.34
N ARG A 135 8.10 -14.01 20.25
CA ARG A 135 9.08 -14.76 19.44
C ARG A 135 8.84 -14.57 17.95
N ALA A 136 7.59 -14.57 17.51
CA ALA A 136 7.23 -14.28 16.12
C ALA A 136 7.69 -12.90 15.69
N LYS A 137 7.46 -11.86 16.50
CA LYS A 137 7.97 -10.50 16.25
C LYS A 137 9.49 -10.45 16.16
N ALA A 138 10.20 -11.13 17.07
CA ALA A 138 11.67 -11.20 17.02
C ALA A 138 12.16 -11.88 15.72
N PHE A 139 11.52 -12.96 15.31
CA PHE A 139 11.83 -13.64 14.04
C PHE A 139 11.58 -12.71 12.84
N VAL A 140 10.44 -12.03 12.80
CA VAL A 140 10.09 -11.06 11.75
C VAL A 140 11.14 -9.97 11.64
N ARG A 141 11.61 -9.39 12.75
CA ARG A 141 12.66 -8.36 12.76
C ARG A 141 13.97 -8.86 12.14
N VAL A 142 14.42 -10.06 12.55
CA VAL A 142 15.66 -10.66 12.01
C VAL A 142 15.51 -10.95 10.53
N PHE A 143 14.38 -11.51 10.12
CA PHE A 143 14.09 -11.82 8.72
C PHE A 143 14.04 -10.55 7.85
N THR A 144 13.30 -9.53 8.27
CA THR A 144 13.24 -8.22 7.59
C THR A 144 14.64 -7.60 7.47
N LYS A 145 15.42 -7.59 8.57
CA LYS A 145 16.81 -7.11 8.56
C LYS A 145 17.67 -7.81 7.50
N ILE A 146 17.59 -9.14 7.43
CA ILE A 146 18.36 -9.91 6.45
C ILE A 146 17.92 -9.54 5.02
N CYS A 147 16.62 -9.52 4.76
CA CYS A 147 16.08 -9.20 3.44
C CYS A 147 16.48 -7.80 2.98
N CYS A 148 16.32 -6.79 3.82
CA CYS A 148 16.69 -5.41 3.51
C CYS A 148 18.21 -5.27 3.30
N ASN A 149 19.03 -5.90 4.17
CA ASN A 149 20.49 -5.75 4.10
C ASN A 149 21.14 -6.55 2.94
N THR A 150 20.39 -7.39 2.23
CA THR A 150 20.88 -8.06 1.02
C THR A 150 20.67 -7.26 -0.26
N ALA A 151 19.91 -6.16 -0.23
CA ALA A 151 19.77 -5.23 -1.34
C ALA A 151 20.86 -4.14 -1.30
N GLU A 152 21.15 -3.51 -2.42
CA GLU A 152 22.03 -2.34 -2.50
C GLU A 152 21.35 -1.10 -1.93
N GLN A 153 20.03 -0.97 -2.13
CA GLN A 153 19.21 0.12 -1.59
C GLN A 153 17.83 -0.37 -1.22
N VAL A 154 17.23 0.23 -0.20
CA VAL A 154 15.88 -0.07 0.28
C VAL A 154 14.98 1.13 0.04
N ILE A 155 13.77 0.89 -0.45
CA ILE A 155 12.72 1.89 -0.59
C ILE A 155 11.65 1.61 0.46
N VAL A 156 11.15 2.66 1.09
CA VAL A 156 10.03 2.60 2.05
C VAL A 156 9.01 3.69 1.75
N PRO A 157 7.72 3.48 2.03
CA PRO A 157 6.70 4.45 1.65
C PRO A 157 6.61 5.68 2.57
N THR A 158 7.09 5.60 3.81
CA THR A 158 6.99 6.69 4.81
C THR A 158 8.17 6.73 5.76
N GLU A 159 8.38 7.88 6.39
CA GLU A 159 9.39 8.05 7.43
C GLU A 159 9.13 7.15 8.66
N LYS A 160 7.86 6.87 8.99
CA LYS A 160 7.47 5.86 9.99
C LYS A 160 8.14 4.51 9.74
N VAL A 161 8.10 4.04 8.50
CA VAL A 161 8.70 2.75 8.10
C VAL A 161 10.22 2.82 8.08
N ARG A 162 10.81 3.95 7.64
CA ARG A 162 12.25 4.16 7.69
C ARG A 162 12.78 4.08 9.12
N GLU A 163 12.18 4.80 10.05
CA GLU A 163 12.53 4.73 11.48
C GLU A 163 12.42 3.29 12.04
N LEU A 164 11.39 2.54 11.60
CA LEU A 164 11.19 1.14 12.00
C LEU A 164 12.36 0.26 11.52
N LEU A 165 12.74 0.37 10.25
CA LEU A 165 13.85 -0.41 9.69
C LEU A 165 15.20 -0.06 10.33
N LEU A 166 15.43 1.20 10.67
CA LEU A 166 16.62 1.61 11.44
C LEU A 166 16.65 0.96 12.82
N LYS A 167 15.50 0.85 13.52
CA LYS A 167 15.37 0.11 14.79
C LYS A 167 15.65 -1.40 14.62
N TYR A 168 15.38 -1.96 13.44
CA TYR A 168 15.73 -3.34 13.11
C TYR A 168 17.19 -3.52 12.73
N SER A 169 17.99 -2.46 12.78
CA SER A 169 19.39 -2.43 12.36
C SER A 169 19.59 -2.75 10.88
N VAL A 170 18.72 -2.22 10.04
CA VAL A 170 18.98 -2.12 8.59
C VAL A 170 20.01 -1.01 8.41
N PHE A 171 21.13 -1.34 7.73
CA PHE A 171 22.27 -0.42 7.54
C PHE A 171 22.42 0.02 6.07
N ARG A 172 21.61 -0.51 5.18
CA ARG A 172 21.57 -0.05 3.79
C ARG A 172 20.93 1.31 3.70
N GLU A 173 21.24 2.04 2.66
CA GLU A 173 20.58 3.30 2.35
C GLU A 173 19.08 3.07 2.17
N ILE A 174 18.28 3.92 2.81
CA ILE A 174 16.82 3.83 2.81
C ILE A 174 16.25 5.11 2.22
N SER A 175 15.66 4.99 1.05
CA SER A 175 14.92 6.08 0.39
C SER A 175 13.46 6.06 0.78
N VAL A 176 12.92 7.21 1.19
CA VAL A 176 11.49 7.37 1.47
C VAL A 176 10.81 7.82 0.18
N ILE A 177 10.11 6.90 -0.47
CA ILE A 177 9.38 7.13 -1.72
C ILE A 177 7.96 6.61 -1.53
N PRO A 178 6.98 7.50 -1.38
CA PRO A 178 5.58 7.11 -1.28
C PRO A 178 5.12 6.32 -2.50
N THR A 179 4.41 5.22 -2.27
CA THR A 179 3.73 4.49 -3.35
C THR A 179 2.76 5.40 -4.07
N GLY A 180 2.84 5.44 -5.39
CA GLY A 180 1.98 6.25 -6.23
C GLY A 180 0.56 5.70 -6.35
N VAL A 181 -0.36 6.61 -6.63
CA VAL A 181 -1.77 6.32 -6.89
C VAL A 181 -2.14 6.92 -8.24
N ASN A 182 -2.93 6.21 -9.03
CA ASN A 182 -3.52 6.79 -10.24
C ASN A 182 -4.59 7.83 -9.84
N LEU A 183 -4.15 9.06 -9.64
CA LEU A 183 -5.01 10.15 -9.18
C LEU A 183 -6.18 10.43 -10.14
N LYS A 184 -5.98 10.17 -11.45
CA LYS A 184 -7.04 10.36 -12.47
C LYS A 184 -8.25 9.49 -12.17
N LYS A 185 -8.04 8.24 -11.69
CA LYS A 185 -9.11 7.29 -11.37
C LYS A 185 -10.07 7.80 -10.29
N PHE A 186 -9.57 8.65 -9.38
CA PHE A 186 -10.32 9.17 -8.25
C PHE A 186 -10.89 10.58 -8.49
N ASN A 187 -10.57 11.20 -9.64
CA ASN A 187 -11.03 12.55 -9.95
C ASN A 187 -12.58 12.60 -9.98
N PRO A 188 -13.22 13.45 -9.14
CA PRO A 188 -14.68 13.61 -9.13
C PRO A 188 -15.29 13.93 -10.49
N ASP A 189 -14.56 14.67 -11.33
CA ASP A 189 -15.05 15.12 -12.65
C ASP A 189 -15.23 13.96 -13.65
N LEU A 190 -14.69 12.78 -13.36
CA LEU A 190 -14.88 11.57 -14.19
C LEU A 190 -16.18 10.83 -13.90
N HIS A 191 -16.87 11.19 -12.83
CA HIS A 191 -18.10 10.52 -12.39
C HIS A 191 -19.32 11.41 -12.66
N LEU A 192 -20.30 10.88 -13.39
CA LEU A 192 -21.54 11.61 -13.62
C LEU A 192 -22.31 11.77 -12.29
N LYS A 193 -22.79 12.96 -12.03
CA LYS A 193 -23.62 13.24 -10.83
C LYS A 193 -24.81 12.30 -10.73
N GLU A 194 -25.39 11.92 -11.86
CA GLU A 194 -26.51 10.98 -11.92
C GLU A 194 -26.13 9.57 -11.42
N ASP A 195 -24.92 9.10 -11.72
CA ASP A 195 -24.45 7.79 -11.26
C ASP A 195 -24.19 7.79 -9.76
N VAL A 196 -23.66 8.89 -9.22
CA VAL A 196 -23.50 9.08 -7.77
C VAL A 196 -24.86 9.09 -7.08
N LEU A 197 -25.85 9.82 -7.62
CA LEU A 197 -27.20 9.89 -7.06
C LEU A 197 -27.89 8.51 -7.10
N LYS A 198 -27.80 7.76 -8.20
CA LYS A 198 -28.31 6.38 -8.29
C LYS A 198 -27.67 5.48 -7.23
N LEU A 199 -26.35 5.60 -7.05
CA LEU A 199 -25.64 4.81 -6.07
C LEU A 199 -26.04 5.18 -4.62
N ARG A 200 -26.28 6.47 -4.34
CA ARG A 200 -26.82 6.92 -3.05
C ARG A 200 -28.21 6.36 -2.80
N GLU A 201 -29.08 6.37 -3.83
CA GLU A 201 -30.44 5.81 -3.76
C GLU A 201 -30.41 4.29 -3.50
N GLU A 202 -29.52 3.54 -4.19
CA GLU A 202 -29.31 2.09 -3.97
C GLU A 202 -29.04 1.76 -2.50
N PHE A 203 -28.27 2.63 -1.81
CA PHE A 203 -27.94 2.44 -0.39
C PHE A 203 -28.86 3.19 0.58
N GLY A 204 -29.98 3.75 0.12
CA GLY A 204 -30.93 4.47 0.96
C GLY A 204 -30.37 5.76 1.58
N ILE A 205 -29.39 6.38 0.92
CA ILE A 205 -28.78 7.66 1.31
C ILE A 205 -29.55 8.79 0.65
N LYS A 206 -30.15 9.65 1.44
CA LYS A 206 -30.91 10.82 0.95
C LYS A 206 -29.96 11.90 0.41
N PRO A 207 -30.45 12.79 -0.48
CA PRO A 207 -29.64 13.89 -1.02
C PRO A 207 -28.99 14.77 0.07
N ASP A 208 -29.72 15.05 1.15
CA ASP A 208 -29.29 15.92 2.25
C ASP A 208 -28.50 15.17 3.36
N ASP A 209 -28.38 13.84 3.26
CA ASP A 209 -27.60 13.08 4.24
C ASP A 209 -26.11 13.41 4.13
N LYS A 210 -25.47 13.57 5.28
CA LYS A 210 -24.02 13.70 5.44
C LYS A 210 -23.40 12.33 5.62
N VAL A 211 -22.41 11.99 4.81
CA VAL A 211 -21.86 10.63 4.75
C VAL A 211 -20.43 10.58 5.27
N LEU A 212 -20.24 9.88 6.40
CA LEU A 212 -18.94 9.34 6.75
C LEU A 212 -18.68 8.13 5.85
N LEU A 213 -17.52 8.07 5.23
CA LEU A 213 -17.12 6.95 4.38
C LEU A 213 -15.90 6.25 4.97
N TYR A 214 -15.98 4.94 5.09
CA TYR A 214 -14.82 4.06 5.19
C TYR A 214 -14.75 3.20 3.93
N LEU A 215 -13.58 3.05 3.35
CA LEU A 215 -13.35 2.18 2.21
C LEU A 215 -12.05 1.42 2.41
N GLY A 216 -12.11 0.09 2.37
CA GLY A 216 -10.94 -0.75 2.56
C GLY A 216 -11.28 -2.15 3.07
N ARG A 217 -10.23 -2.90 3.43
CA ARG A 217 -10.37 -4.21 4.04
C ARG A 217 -10.97 -4.09 5.44
N ILE A 218 -11.97 -4.94 5.74
CA ILE A 218 -12.64 -4.99 7.04
C ILE A 218 -11.93 -6.04 7.90
N SER A 219 -10.94 -5.60 8.66
CA SER A 219 -10.06 -6.45 9.47
C SER A 219 -9.74 -5.79 10.81
N LYS A 220 -9.28 -6.58 11.77
CA LYS A 220 -9.08 -6.14 13.14
C LYS A 220 -8.13 -4.95 13.27
N GLU A 221 -7.05 -4.95 12.51
CA GLU A 221 -6.04 -3.88 12.53
C GLU A 221 -6.56 -2.53 11.98
N LYS A 222 -7.68 -2.54 11.25
CA LYS A 222 -8.33 -1.31 10.74
C LYS A 222 -9.22 -0.63 11.78
N ASN A 223 -9.52 -1.33 12.87
CA ASN A 223 -10.19 -0.82 14.06
C ASN A 223 -11.49 -0.04 13.77
N ILE A 224 -12.28 -0.51 12.78
CA ILE A 224 -13.53 0.14 12.35
C ILE A 224 -14.56 0.14 13.49
N GLY A 225 -14.49 -0.85 14.38
CA GLY A 225 -15.35 -0.97 15.55
C GLY A 225 -15.31 0.29 16.44
N GLU A 226 -14.15 0.91 16.62
CA GLU A 226 -14.00 2.15 17.40
C GLU A 226 -14.86 3.29 16.83
N ILE A 227 -14.94 3.42 15.50
CA ILE A 227 -15.80 4.41 14.86
C ILE A 227 -17.28 4.02 15.06
N ILE A 228 -17.63 2.74 14.83
CA ILE A 228 -19.01 2.26 15.00
C ILE A 228 -19.52 2.52 16.41
N GLU A 229 -18.71 2.23 17.44
CA GLU A 229 -19.06 2.45 18.85
C GLU A 229 -19.24 3.91 19.22
N ALA A 230 -18.65 4.84 18.51
CA ALA A 230 -18.82 6.27 18.69
C ALA A 230 -20.11 6.82 18.05
N MET A 231 -20.64 6.14 17.02
CA MET A 231 -21.76 6.68 16.21
C MET A 231 -23.09 6.84 16.95
N PRO A 232 -23.52 5.98 17.88
CA PRO A 232 -24.78 6.19 18.61
C PRO A 232 -24.83 7.52 19.35
N GLU A 233 -23.72 7.94 19.94
CA GLU A 233 -23.61 9.23 20.62
C GLU A 233 -23.55 10.38 19.60
N TYR A 234 -22.70 10.28 18.58
CA TYR A 234 -22.54 11.32 17.57
C TYR A 234 -23.81 11.59 16.77
N MET A 235 -24.55 10.54 16.38
CA MET A 235 -25.74 10.65 15.55
C MET A 235 -27.02 10.92 16.32
N ARG A 236 -27.01 10.98 17.66
CA ARG A 236 -28.20 11.22 18.50
C ARG A 236 -28.92 12.50 18.12
N GLU A 237 -28.17 13.57 17.89
CA GLU A 237 -28.69 14.89 17.52
C GLU A 237 -28.46 15.24 16.05
N ARG A 238 -27.88 14.32 15.27
CA ARG A 238 -27.49 14.49 13.86
C ARG A 238 -28.13 13.44 12.98
N ASN A 239 -29.45 13.49 12.85
CA ASN A 239 -30.24 12.47 12.16
C ASN A 239 -29.90 12.30 10.68
N GLN A 240 -29.37 13.35 10.03
CA GLN A 240 -28.94 13.36 8.63
C GLN A 240 -27.54 12.71 8.42
N VAL A 241 -26.89 12.20 9.45
CA VAL A 241 -25.57 11.57 9.30
C VAL A 241 -25.74 10.08 9.06
N LYS A 242 -24.99 9.56 8.08
CA LYS A 242 -24.86 8.14 7.75
C LYS A 242 -23.39 7.73 7.79
N PHE A 243 -23.13 6.47 8.14
CA PHE A 243 -21.80 5.89 8.01
C PHE A 243 -21.82 4.76 6.99
N VAL A 244 -21.10 4.91 5.89
CA VAL A 244 -21.02 3.94 4.79
C VAL A 244 -19.70 3.21 4.84
N ILE A 245 -19.73 1.89 4.92
CA ILE A 245 -18.57 1.01 5.01
C ILE A 245 -18.49 0.16 3.74
N VAL A 246 -17.52 0.49 2.89
CA VAL A 246 -17.27 -0.16 1.61
C VAL A 246 -16.10 -1.11 1.74
N GLY A 247 -16.32 -2.40 1.49
CA GLY A 247 -15.26 -3.40 1.56
C GLY A 247 -15.72 -4.74 2.09
N GLY A 248 -14.78 -5.64 2.29
CA GLY A 248 -14.97 -6.96 2.84
C GLY A 248 -13.81 -7.38 3.72
N GLY A 249 -13.98 -8.43 4.49
CA GLY A 249 -12.92 -8.97 5.32
C GLY A 249 -13.41 -9.78 6.52
N PRO A 250 -12.47 -10.32 7.30
CA PRO A 250 -12.79 -11.27 8.39
C PRO A 250 -13.64 -10.69 9.52
N GLU A 251 -13.61 -9.36 9.73
CA GLU A 251 -14.39 -8.71 10.80
C GLU A 251 -15.81 -8.30 10.36
N MET A 252 -16.22 -8.54 9.10
CA MET A 252 -17.49 -8.07 8.55
C MET A 252 -18.69 -8.49 9.39
N GLU A 253 -18.82 -9.79 9.71
CA GLU A 253 -19.98 -10.31 10.46
C GLU A 253 -19.97 -9.83 11.90
N HIS A 254 -18.79 -9.73 12.52
CA HIS A 254 -18.65 -9.18 13.87
C HIS A 254 -19.11 -7.70 13.93
N LEU A 255 -18.69 -6.88 12.96
CA LEU A 255 -19.07 -5.45 12.93
C LEU A 255 -20.55 -5.24 12.59
N LYS A 256 -21.16 -6.08 11.75
CA LYS A 256 -22.61 -6.07 11.53
C LYS A 256 -23.39 -6.42 12.80
N GLN A 257 -22.95 -7.43 13.54
CA GLN A 257 -23.58 -7.79 14.81
C GLN A 257 -23.45 -6.66 15.83
N LEU A 258 -22.26 -6.06 15.98
CA LEU A 258 -22.03 -4.89 16.83
C LEU A 258 -22.99 -3.74 16.48
N THR A 259 -23.18 -3.47 15.19
CA THR A 259 -24.09 -2.43 14.69
C THR A 259 -25.56 -2.75 15.02
N ALA A 260 -25.95 -4.01 14.88
CA ALA A 260 -27.30 -4.47 15.20
C ALA A 260 -27.59 -4.37 16.70
N ASP A 261 -26.66 -4.78 17.56
CA ASP A 261 -26.79 -4.70 19.03
C ASP A 261 -26.95 -3.25 19.52
N MET A 262 -26.40 -2.27 18.76
CA MET A 262 -26.55 -0.84 19.01
C MET A 262 -27.81 -0.23 18.37
N ASN A 263 -28.63 -1.00 17.64
CA ASN A 263 -29.77 -0.52 16.87
C ASN A 263 -29.42 0.58 15.87
N MET A 264 -28.28 0.44 15.16
CA MET A 264 -27.75 1.45 14.22
C MET A 264 -27.77 1.00 12.74
N MET A 265 -28.45 -0.13 12.42
CA MET A 265 -28.48 -0.70 11.06
C MET A 265 -29.15 0.20 10.02
N ASP A 266 -29.97 1.18 10.44
CA ASP A 266 -30.55 2.21 9.57
C ASP A 266 -29.62 3.39 9.30
N LYS A 267 -28.55 3.52 10.07
CA LYS A 267 -27.56 4.61 10.01
C LYS A 267 -26.19 4.18 9.48
N ILE A 268 -25.82 2.91 9.74
CA ILE A 268 -24.53 2.34 9.36
C ILE A 268 -24.74 1.28 8.28
N ILE A 269 -24.23 1.56 7.09
CA ILE A 269 -24.51 0.82 5.85
C ILE A 269 -23.27 0.04 5.43
N PHE A 270 -23.38 -1.27 5.31
CA PHE A 270 -22.34 -2.16 4.79
C PHE A 270 -22.64 -2.52 3.35
N THR A 271 -21.83 -2.04 2.40
CA THR A 271 -22.06 -2.27 0.96
C THR A 271 -21.46 -3.58 0.46
N GLY A 272 -20.59 -4.22 1.24
CA GLY A 272 -19.76 -5.33 0.77
C GLY A 272 -18.59 -4.90 -0.12
N PRO A 273 -17.77 -5.86 -0.60
CA PRO A 273 -16.64 -5.58 -1.48
C PRO A 273 -17.13 -5.10 -2.86
N LYS A 274 -16.37 -4.20 -3.47
CA LYS A 274 -16.69 -3.59 -4.77
C LYS A 274 -15.54 -3.78 -5.75
N PRO A 275 -15.85 -3.86 -7.07
CA PRO A 275 -14.82 -3.99 -8.10
C PRO A 275 -13.85 -2.80 -8.08
N TRP A 276 -12.56 -3.09 -8.19
CA TRP A 276 -11.52 -2.06 -8.19
C TRP A 276 -11.67 -1.03 -9.31
N ASP A 277 -12.15 -1.46 -10.48
CA ASP A 277 -12.27 -0.57 -11.64
C ASP A 277 -13.25 0.59 -11.41
N ASN A 278 -14.27 0.37 -10.58
CA ASN A 278 -15.30 1.36 -10.27
C ASN A 278 -15.12 2.01 -8.90
N ILE A 279 -13.99 1.75 -8.21
CA ILE A 279 -13.83 2.15 -6.81
C ILE A 279 -13.87 3.67 -6.62
N GLY A 280 -13.42 4.45 -7.62
CA GLY A 280 -13.50 5.91 -7.61
C GLY A 280 -14.92 6.45 -7.43
N LEU A 281 -15.93 5.78 -8.02
CA LEU A 281 -17.34 6.16 -7.85
C LEU A 281 -17.80 5.98 -6.38
N TYR A 282 -17.32 4.95 -5.69
CA TYR A 282 -17.71 4.72 -4.29
C TYR A 282 -17.11 5.77 -3.35
N TYR A 283 -15.96 6.36 -3.66
CA TYR A 283 -15.45 7.51 -2.92
C TYR A 283 -16.37 8.73 -3.03
N GLN A 284 -17.10 8.89 -4.15
CA GLN A 284 -18.05 10.00 -4.33
C GLN A 284 -19.33 9.86 -3.48
N LEU A 285 -19.54 8.75 -2.76
CA LEU A 285 -20.62 8.61 -1.78
C LEU A 285 -20.39 9.48 -0.54
N GLY A 286 -19.11 9.68 -0.15
CA GLY A 286 -18.72 10.32 1.08
C GLY A 286 -18.67 11.84 1.01
N ASP A 287 -18.86 12.48 2.16
CA ASP A 287 -18.53 13.88 2.41
C ASP A 287 -17.23 14.01 3.25
N VAL A 288 -16.87 12.94 3.98
CA VAL A 288 -15.62 12.82 4.74
C VAL A 288 -15.19 11.35 4.80
N PHE A 289 -13.90 11.10 4.64
CA PHE A 289 -13.32 9.77 4.85
C PHE A 289 -12.89 9.61 6.31
N VAL A 290 -13.28 8.51 6.96
CA VAL A 290 -12.96 8.27 8.37
C VAL A 290 -12.22 6.96 8.56
N SER A 291 -11.19 6.93 9.44
CA SER A 291 -10.47 5.71 9.76
C SER A 291 -9.84 5.75 11.16
N ALA A 292 -9.90 4.61 11.88
CA ALA A 292 -9.23 4.43 13.16
C ALA A 292 -8.01 3.49 13.07
N SER A 293 -7.49 3.23 11.88
CA SER A 293 -6.31 2.39 11.66
C SER A 293 -5.05 3.05 12.23
N GLN A 294 -4.20 2.25 12.90
CA GLN A 294 -2.87 2.67 13.37
C GLN A 294 -1.75 1.74 12.83
N SER A 295 -2.10 0.82 11.93
CA SER A 295 -1.18 -0.18 11.36
C SER A 295 -0.82 0.11 9.91
N GLU A 296 -1.05 1.34 9.43
CA GLU A 296 -0.73 1.71 8.06
C GLU A 296 0.78 1.85 7.85
N THR A 297 1.26 1.34 6.73
CA THR A 297 2.60 1.67 6.22
C THR A 297 2.61 3.03 5.55
N GLN A 298 1.58 3.30 4.74
CA GLN A 298 1.36 4.58 4.05
C GLN A 298 -0.10 5.05 4.13
N GLY A 299 -1.07 4.10 4.09
CA GLY A 299 -2.49 4.43 4.08
C GLY A 299 -2.97 4.89 2.71
N LEU A 300 -2.85 4.03 1.69
CA LEU A 300 -3.27 4.35 0.32
C LEU A 300 -4.71 4.83 0.24
N THR A 301 -5.61 4.29 1.07
CA THR A 301 -7.01 4.70 1.10
C THR A 301 -7.22 6.15 1.52
N TYR A 302 -6.32 6.73 2.33
CA TYR A 302 -6.33 8.16 2.64
C TYR A 302 -5.97 8.99 1.41
N ILE A 303 -4.95 8.56 0.67
CA ILE A 303 -4.49 9.22 -0.56
C ILE A 303 -5.60 9.15 -1.63
N GLU A 304 -6.24 8.00 -1.78
CA GLU A 304 -7.36 7.79 -2.69
C GLU A 304 -8.57 8.67 -2.33
N ALA A 305 -8.94 8.72 -1.05
CA ALA A 305 -10.02 9.58 -0.55
C ALA A 305 -9.74 11.06 -0.81
N MET A 306 -8.53 11.52 -0.47
CA MET A 306 -8.12 12.90 -0.70
C MET A 306 -8.05 13.24 -2.20
N ALA A 307 -7.60 12.31 -3.05
CA ALA A 307 -7.62 12.48 -4.51
C ALA A 307 -9.05 12.57 -5.06
N ALA A 308 -10.00 11.88 -4.40
CA ALA A 308 -11.44 11.98 -4.69
C ALA A 308 -12.09 13.26 -4.13
N GLY A 309 -11.31 14.14 -3.51
CA GLY A 309 -11.80 15.39 -2.94
C GLY A 309 -12.44 15.24 -1.56
N LEU A 310 -12.22 14.12 -0.86
CA LEU A 310 -12.72 13.94 0.51
C LEU A 310 -11.69 14.42 1.53
N PRO A 311 -12.07 15.29 2.46
CA PRO A 311 -11.28 15.51 3.66
C PRO A 311 -11.22 14.23 4.50
N VAL A 312 -10.14 14.09 5.28
CA VAL A 312 -9.91 12.90 6.10
C VAL A 312 -10.03 13.24 7.58
N VAL A 313 -10.75 12.38 8.34
CA VAL A 313 -10.72 12.36 9.79
C VAL A 313 -10.14 11.01 10.22
N ALA A 314 -8.93 11.00 10.73
CA ALA A 314 -8.21 9.75 10.98
C ALA A 314 -7.59 9.70 12.36
N LYS A 315 -7.52 8.49 12.94
CA LYS A 315 -6.79 8.30 14.19
C LYS A 315 -5.32 8.65 13.99
N LYS A 316 -4.76 9.39 14.95
CA LYS A 316 -3.39 9.88 14.87
C LYS A 316 -2.39 8.76 14.65
N ASP A 317 -1.64 8.84 13.56
CA ASP A 317 -0.58 7.91 13.18
C ASP A 317 0.50 8.64 12.39
N LYS A 318 1.77 8.29 12.60
CA LYS A 318 2.91 8.89 11.89
C LYS A 318 2.86 8.74 10.36
N CYS A 319 2.13 7.78 9.82
CA CYS A 319 1.97 7.66 8.36
C CYS A 319 1.18 8.83 7.75
N LEU A 320 0.47 9.61 8.59
CA LEU A 320 -0.32 10.77 8.18
C LEU A 320 0.46 12.07 8.19
N ASP A 321 1.64 12.14 8.81
CA ASP A 321 2.38 13.39 9.05
C ASP A 321 2.64 14.20 7.76
N ASP A 322 2.82 13.52 6.62
CA ASP A 322 3.07 14.18 5.32
C ASP A 322 1.81 14.43 4.48
N ILE A 323 0.67 13.81 4.82
CA ILE A 323 -0.56 13.86 4.02
C ILE A 323 -1.68 14.64 4.68
N LEU A 324 -1.81 14.58 6.01
CA LEU A 324 -2.88 15.22 6.77
C LEU A 324 -2.35 16.46 7.50
N GLU A 325 -3.01 17.59 7.26
CA GLU A 325 -2.76 18.86 7.96
C GLU A 325 -4.07 19.29 8.65
N PRO A 326 -4.12 19.14 9.99
CA PRO A 326 -5.34 19.43 10.74
C PRO A 326 -5.85 20.88 10.53
N GLY A 327 -7.13 21.01 10.25
CA GLY A 327 -7.79 22.29 9.96
C GLY A 327 -7.61 22.78 8.52
N TRP A 328 -6.83 22.09 7.67
CA TRP A 328 -6.62 22.46 6.27
C TRP A 328 -7.23 21.46 5.28
N ASN A 329 -6.92 20.16 5.40
CA ASN A 329 -7.44 19.11 4.53
C ASN A 329 -8.11 17.95 5.30
N GLY A 330 -8.27 18.10 6.62
CA GLY A 330 -8.91 17.13 7.49
C GLY A 330 -8.55 17.36 8.95
N TYR A 331 -8.67 16.30 9.77
CA TYR A 331 -8.31 16.30 11.19
C TYR A 331 -7.78 14.94 11.62
N ASP A 332 -6.81 14.93 12.55
CA ASP A 332 -6.48 13.75 13.31
C ASP A 332 -7.21 13.71 14.66
N PHE A 333 -7.35 12.52 15.24
CA PHE A 333 -7.96 12.36 16.55
C PHE A 333 -7.22 11.30 17.38
N THR A 334 -7.23 11.47 18.69
CA THR A 334 -6.71 10.50 19.66
C THR A 334 -7.82 9.87 20.49
N ASP A 335 -8.92 10.58 20.67
CA ASP A 335 -10.09 10.17 21.42
C ASP A 335 -11.41 10.52 20.69
N ARG A 336 -12.53 10.16 21.32
CA ARG A 336 -13.87 10.34 20.76
C ARG A 336 -14.27 11.81 20.62
N ASP A 337 -13.87 12.66 21.57
CA ASP A 337 -14.20 14.09 21.55
C ASP A 337 -13.51 14.80 20.38
N GLU A 338 -12.25 14.45 20.12
CA GLU A 338 -11.49 14.96 18.96
C GLU A 338 -12.08 14.45 17.63
N LEU A 339 -12.51 13.18 17.57
CA LEU A 339 -13.23 12.63 16.44
C LEU A 339 -14.49 13.47 16.12
N PHE A 340 -15.32 13.75 17.15
CA PHE A 340 -16.55 14.51 16.96
C PHE A 340 -16.27 15.95 16.54
N LYS A 341 -15.27 16.61 17.14
CA LYS A 341 -14.85 17.96 16.75
C LYS A 341 -14.39 18.03 15.29
N GLY A 342 -13.58 17.05 14.86
CA GLY A 342 -13.12 16.98 13.48
C GLY A 342 -14.26 16.79 12.47
N LEU A 343 -15.21 15.89 12.78
CA LEU A 343 -16.40 15.68 11.96
C LEU A 343 -17.30 16.92 11.91
N ASP A 344 -17.56 17.56 13.05
CA ASP A 344 -18.40 18.78 13.13
C ASP A 344 -17.76 19.96 12.37
N ALA A 345 -16.42 20.08 12.42
CA ALA A 345 -15.71 21.12 11.68
C ALA A 345 -15.90 20.97 10.17
N ILE A 346 -15.91 19.74 9.66
CA ILE A 346 -16.08 19.47 8.23
C ILE A 346 -17.56 19.58 7.82
N PHE A 347 -18.48 18.97 8.58
CA PHE A 347 -19.88 18.88 8.19
C PHE A 347 -20.67 20.16 8.39
N PHE A 348 -20.38 20.89 9.47
CA PHE A 348 -21.28 21.96 9.96
C PHE A 348 -20.57 23.31 10.18
N ASN A 349 -19.25 23.31 10.40
CA ASN A 349 -18.50 24.49 10.81
C ASN A 349 -17.26 24.74 9.95
N ASN A 350 -17.38 24.60 8.62
CA ASN A 350 -16.22 24.67 7.72
C ASN A 350 -15.57 26.06 7.60
N ASN A 351 -16.22 27.12 8.12
CA ASN A 351 -15.69 28.50 8.15
C ASN A 351 -15.13 28.99 6.78
N GLY A 352 -15.72 28.52 5.68
CA GLY A 352 -15.26 28.82 4.33
C GLY A 352 -14.03 28.03 3.87
N ILE A 353 -13.58 27.03 4.60
CA ILE A 353 -12.44 26.19 4.23
C ILE A 353 -12.89 25.15 3.20
N SER A 354 -12.22 25.10 2.08
CA SER A 354 -12.43 24.09 1.04
C SER A 354 -11.60 22.83 1.31
N TYR A 355 -11.93 22.10 2.37
CA TYR A 355 -11.17 20.91 2.80
C TYR A 355 -10.89 19.91 1.66
N GLY A 356 -11.90 19.66 0.80
CA GLY A 356 -11.78 18.73 -0.31
C GLY A 356 -10.81 19.21 -1.40
N GLU A 357 -10.83 20.52 -1.76
CA GLU A 357 -9.86 21.07 -2.71
C GLU A 357 -8.44 21.06 -2.15
N ASN A 358 -8.29 21.37 -0.86
CA ASN A 358 -7.02 21.28 -0.17
C ASN A 358 -6.48 19.85 -0.15
N ALA A 359 -7.37 18.86 0.07
CA ALA A 359 -7.04 17.45 0.01
C ALA A 359 -6.51 17.07 -1.38
N LYS A 360 -7.21 17.41 -2.47
CA LYS A 360 -6.74 17.15 -3.85
C LYS A 360 -5.40 17.83 -4.14
N LEU A 361 -5.21 19.05 -3.69
CA LEU A 361 -3.96 19.79 -3.90
C LEU A 361 -2.76 19.07 -3.25
N ARG A 362 -2.93 18.56 -2.02
CA ARG A 362 -1.91 17.78 -1.32
C ARG A 362 -1.52 16.52 -2.07
N MET A 363 -2.46 15.87 -2.77
CA MET A 363 -2.25 14.56 -3.39
C MET A 363 -1.41 14.59 -4.67
N ARG A 364 -1.17 15.73 -5.30
CA ARG A 364 -0.41 15.82 -6.57
C ARG A 364 0.96 15.12 -6.50
N LYS A 365 1.65 15.21 -5.37
CA LYS A 365 2.97 14.59 -5.16
C LYS A 365 2.93 13.06 -4.97
N TYR A 366 1.73 12.47 -4.87
CA TYR A 366 1.51 11.04 -4.72
C TYR A 366 1.01 10.39 -6.01
N SER A 367 1.18 11.05 -7.16
CA SER A 367 0.81 10.46 -8.44
C SER A 367 1.70 9.26 -8.78
N SER A 368 1.16 8.35 -9.60
CA SER A 368 1.90 7.20 -10.10
C SER A 368 3.12 7.62 -10.93
N GLU A 369 3.00 8.70 -11.68
CA GLU A 369 4.07 9.27 -12.49
C GLU A 369 5.25 9.75 -11.62
N GLU A 370 4.96 10.51 -10.54
CA GLU A 370 6.02 10.97 -9.61
C GLU A 370 6.66 9.80 -8.84
N PHE A 371 5.86 8.80 -8.48
CA PHE A 371 6.38 7.57 -7.87
C PHE A 371 7.40 6.87 -8.77
N ALA A 372 7.06 6.63 -10.03
CA ALA A 372 7.95 5.95 -10.96
C ALA A 372 9.24 6.72 -11.21
N LYS A 373 9.17 8.05 -11.38
CA LYS A 373 10.36 8.91 -11.53
C LYS A 373 11.28 8.84 -10.32
N ASN A 374 10.72 8.89 -9.10
CA ASN A 374 11.53 8.80 -7.89
C ASN A 374 12.19 7.42 -7.73
N VAL A 375 11.50 6.35 -8.14
CA VAL A 375 12.07 4.99 -8.15
C VAL A 375 13.14 4.86 -9.23
N GLU A 376 12.94 5.43 -10.42
CA GLU A 376 13.92 5.47 -11.50
C GLU A 376 15.23 6.14 -11.05
N MET A 377 15.15 7.27 -10.33
CA MET A 377 16.34 7.94 -9.77
C MET A 377 17.13 7.00 -8.84
N VAL A 378 16.45 6.21 -8.02
CA VAL A 378 17.12 5.19 -7.17
C VAL A 378 17.80 4.12 -8.03
N TYR A 379 17.18 3.68 -9.11
CA TYR A 379 17.81 2.71 -10.03
C TYR A 379 19.08 3.27 -10.65
N GLU A 380 19.04 4.51 -11.14
CA GLU A 380 20.21 5.18 -11.72
C GLU A 380 21.34 5.33 -10.70
N GLU A 381 21.04 5.74 -9.47
CA GLU A 381 22.03 5.86 -8.40
C GLU A 381 22.68 4.53 -8.04
N VAL A 382 21.89 3.46 -7.96
CA VAL A 382 22.38 2.11 -7.63
C VAL A 382 23.27 1.58 -8.76
N MET A 383 22.85 1.71 -10.01
CA MET A 383 23.64 1.31 -11.18
C MET A 383 24.95 2.10 -11.30
N GLN A 384 24.93 3.39 -11.04
CA GLN A 384 26.15 4.20 -11.07
C GLN A 384 27.15 3.76 -9.99
N ARG A 385 26.68 3.44 -8.79
CA ARG A 385 27.54 2.93 -7.69
C ARG A 385 28.15 1.58 -8.04
N ASP A 386 27.38 0.70 -8.62
CA ASP A 386 27.83 -0.64 -9.05
C ASP A 386 28.93 -0.50 -10.12
N PHE A 387 28.72 0.29 -11.14
CA PHE A 387 29.70 0.58 -12.20
C PHE A 387 31.01 1.13 -11.64
N ILE A 388 30.96 2.08 -10.69
CA ILE A 388 32.16 2.64 -10.06
C ILE A 388 32.90 1.57 -9.24
N SER A 389 32.19 0.69 -8.55
CA SER A 389 32.77 -0.41 -7.77
C SER A 389 33.48 -1.41 -8.65
N GLU A 390 32.89 -1.78 -9.78
CA GLU A 390 33.50 -2.67 -10.76
C GLU A 390 34.78 -2.07 -11.39
N GLN A 391 34.76 -0.78 -11.75
CA GLN A 391 35.95 -0.13 -12.28
C GLN A 391 37.10 -0.10 -11.27
N ARG A 392 36.80 0.17 -9.97
CA ARG A 392 37.81 0.14 -8.91
C ARG A 392 38.40 -1.26 -8.74
N ALA A 393 37.55 -2.28 -8.69
CA ALA A 393 37.98 -3.67 -8.59
C ALA A 393 38.87 -4.10 -9.79
N ALA A 394 38.49 -3.72 -11.00
CA ALA A 394 39.29 -3.98 -12.20
C ALA A 394 40.63 -3.24 -12.18
N TYR A 395 40.69 -1.99 -11.71
CA TYR A 395 41.92 -1.24 -11.56
C TYR A 395 42.85 -1.86 -10.52
N GLU A 396 42.35 -2.25 -9.37
CA GLU A 396 43.12 -2.91 -8.30
C GLU A 396 43.68 -4.25 -8.78
N THR A 397 42.88 -5.05 -9.50
CA THR A 397 43.32 -6.32 -10.11
C THR A 397 44.46 -6.12 -11.10
N LYS A 398 44.37 -5.09 -11.98
CA LYS A 398 45.44 -4.72 -12.88
C LYS A 398 46.73 -4.30 -12.16
N LYS A 399 46.59 -3.53 -11.11
CA LYS A 399 47.73 -3.07 -10.29
C LYS A 399 48.43 -4.24 -9.59
N ILE A 400 47.66 -5.19 -9.04
CA ILE A 400 48.20 -6.40 -8.42
C ILE A 400 48.94 -7.25 -9.48
N ASN A 401 48.33 -7.53 -10.64
CA ASN A 401 48.98 -8.28 -11.69
C ASN A 401 50.25 -7.62 -12.20
N HIS A 402 50.33 -6.29 -12.23
CA HIS A 402 51.55 -5.59 -12.63
C HIS A 402 52.67 -5.72 -11.59
N LEU A 403 52.34 -5.82 -10.29
CA LEU A 403 53.29 -6.05 -9.21
C LEU A 403 53.87 -7.47 -9.17
N PHE A 404 53.18 -8.46 -9.76
CA PHE A 404 53.66 -9.85 -9.83
C PHE A 404 54.41 -10.17 -11.13
N HIS A 405 54.44 -9.24 -12.11
CA HIS A 405 55.13 -9.40 -13.39
C HIS A 405 56.33 -8.45 -13.60
N THR A 406 56.65 -7.67 -12.55
CA THR A 406 57.90 -6.91 -12.38
C THR A 406 58.76 -7.54 -11.27
#